data_dba1b1677315f283637bdebfed1428d9
#
_entry.id   dba1b1677315f283637bdebfed1428d9
#
_cell.length_a   1.000
_cell.length_b   1.000
_cell.length_c   1.000
_cell.angle_alpha   90.00
_cell.angle_beta   90.00
_cell.angle_gamma   90.00
#
_symmetry.space_group_name_H-M   'P 1'
#
loop_
_entity.id
_entity.type
_entity.pdbx_description
1 polymer ?
#
loop_
_entity_poly.entity_id
_entity_poly.type
_entity_poly.pdbx_seq_one_letter_code
_entity_poly.pdbx_strand_id
1 'polypeptide(L)'
;MAFKAVFLAHAPDAEPEKHGCVIETSKYKLFVVVVKDQDQAVEVCKKLVKEEGIHSILLCPGFTHRDVAEIAEAVGENVAVAVARGDGPSSRVSMQVRKEQFAPKPSEAAC
;
A
#
# COMPACT_ATOMS: atom_id res chain seq x y z
N MET A 1 12.69 9.92 19.66
CA MET A 1 11.72 10.06 18.55
C MET A 1 12.06 9.08 17.44
N ALA A 2 11.07 8.39 16.91
CA ALA A 2 11.29 7.40 15.86
C ALA A 2 10.93 7.96 14.49
N PHE A 3 11.63 7.49 13.46
CA PHE A 3 11.20 7.72 12.08
C PHE A 3 10.03 6.78 11.79
N LYS A 4 8.93 7.33 11.32
CA LYS A 4 7.69 6.58 11.11
C LYS A 4 7.37 6.47 9.63
N ALA A 5 7.19 5.25 9.17
CA ALA A 5 6.90 4.96 7.78
C ALA A 5 5.76 3.95 7.66
N VAL A 6 5.10 3.94 6.50
CA VAL A 6 4.11 2.92 6.17
C VAL A 6 4.41 2.37 4.79
N PHE A 7 4.29 1.06 4.65
CA PHE A 7 4.29 0.38 3.35
C PHE A 7 2.87 -0.11 3.06
N LEU A 8 2.31 0.29 1.93
CA LEU A 8 0.99 -0.16 1.49
C LEU A 8 1.08 -1.09 0.29
N ALA A 9 0.34 -2.18 0.37
CA ALA A 9 0.21 -3.13 -0.75
C ALA A 9 -1.27 -3.35 -1.04
N HIS A 10 -1.57 -3.83 -2.26
CA HIS A 10 -2.92 -4.16 -2.70
C HIS A 10 -3.17 -5.67 -2.66
N ALA A 11 -4.34 -6.07 -2.20
CA ALA A 11 -4.87 -7.41 -2.43
C ALA A 11 -6.39 -7.32 -2.52
N PRO A 12 -7.03 -8.07 -3.44
CA PRO A 12 -8.48 -7.92 -3.69
C PRO A 12 -9.37 -8.34 -2.52
N ASP A 13 -8.84 -9.11 -1.59
CA ASP A 13 -9.55 -9.59 -0.41
C ASP A 13 -9.10 -8.90 0.88
N ALA A 14 -8.34 -7.82 0.78
CA ALA A 14 -7.78 -7.18 1.95
C ALA A 14 -8.82 -6.41 2.77
N GLU A 15 -8.62 -6.43 4.08
CA GLU A 15 -9.36 -5.61 5.03
C GLU A 15 -8.31 -4.91 5.90
N PRO A 16 -8.10 -3.62 5.72
CA PRO A 16 -6.98 -2.91 6.39
C PRO A 16 -6.95 -3.09 7.90
N GLU A 17 -8.10 -3.22 8.54
CA GLU A 17 -8.19 -3.39 10.00
C GLU A 17 -7.64 -4.74 10.45
N LYS A 18 -7.64 -5.73 9.57
CA LYS A 18 -7.16 -7.08 9.87
C LYS A 18 -5.79 -7.36 9.29
N HIS A 19 -5.48 -6.73 8.18
CA HIS A 19 -4.29 -7.06 7.38
C HIS A 19 -3.25 -5.96 7.51
N GLY A 20 -2.80 -5.74 8.72
CA GLY A 20 -1.75 -4.78 9.01
C GLY A 20 -0.96 -5.21 10.23
N CYS A 21 0.25 -4.69 10.33
CA CYS A 21 1.10 -4.92 11.49
C CYS A 21 2.05 -3.74 11.68
N VAL A 22 2.71 -3.71 12.81
CA VAL A 22 3.69 -2.68 13.15
C VAL A 22 4.97 -3.35 13.60
N ILE A 23 6.08 -2.90 13.03
CA ILE A 23 7.42 -3.32 13.45
C ILE A 23 8.07 -2.10 14.08
N GLU A 24 8.53 -2.24 15.29
CA GLU A 24 9.03 -1.08 16.04
C GLU A 24 10.39 -1.35 16.66
N THR A 25 11.33 -0.44 16.39
CA THR A 25 12.60 -0.37 17.10
C THR A 25 12.60 0.95 17.88
N SER A 26 13.66 1.22 18.61
CA SER A 26 13.72 2.49 19.33
C SER A 26 13.76 3.71 18.40
N LYS A 27 14.18 3.53 17.15
CA LYS A 27 14.37 4.63 16.19
C LYS A 27 13.49 4.55 14.96
N TYR A 28 12.80 3.44 14.73
CA TYR A 28 12.03 3.21 13.51
C TYR A 28 10.70 2.55 13.85
N LYS A 29 9.62 3.09 13.32
CA LYS A 29 8.30 2.49 13.45
C LYS A 29 7.72 2.31 12.06
N LEU A 30 7.59 1.06 11.63
CA LEU A 30 7.11 0.71 10.30
C LEU A 30 5.73 0.07 10.41
N PHE A 31 4.76 0.72 9.77
CA PHE A 31 3.43 0.16 9.58
C PHE A 31 3.39 -0.55 8.24
N VAL A 32 2.83 -1.74 8.21
CA VAL A 32 2.60 -2.48 6.96
C VAL A 32 1.11 -2.73 6.88
N VAL A 33 0.47 -2.29 5.80
CA VAL A 33 -0.98 -2.41 5.65
C VAL A 33 -1.29 -2.89 4.24
N VAL A 34 -2.22 -3.85 4.13
CA VAL A 34 -2.72 -4.31 2.84
C VAL A 34 -4.12 -3.75 2.66
N VAL A 35 -4.36 -3.11 1.52
CA VAL A 35 -5.64 -2.49 1.19
C VAL A 35 -6.24 -3.15 -0.03
N LYS A 36 -7.56 -3.04 -0.18
CA LYS A 36 -8.28 -3.66 -1.29
C LYS A 36 -8.31 -2.75 -2.52
N ASP A 37 -8.44 -1.45 -2.32
CA ASP A 37 -8.60 -0.49 -3.42
C ASP A 37 -7.98 0.85 -3.07
N GLN A 38 -8.04 1.77 -4.03
CA GLN A 38 -7.46 3.10 -3.89
C GLN A 38 -8.15 3.93 -2.80
N ASP A 39 -9.46 3.82 -2.67
CA ASP A 39 -10.18 4.58 -1.65
C ASP A 39 -9.71 4.19 -0.24
N GLN A 40 -9.52 2.90 0.00
CA GLN A 40 -8.98 2.43 1.27
C GLN A 40 -7.55 2.92 1.48
N ALA A 41 -6.74 2.93 0.40
CA ALA A 41 -5.36 3.41 0.49
C ALA A 41 -5.31 4.87 0.94
N VAL A 42 -6.12 5.71 0.34
CA VAL A 42 -6.19 7.14 0.69
C VAL A 42 -6.62 7.30 2.15
N GLU A 43 -7.65 6.58 2.57
CA GLU A 43 -8.15 6.68 3.95
C GLU A 43 -7.12 6.21 4.97
N VAL A 44 -6.43 5.10 4.71
CA VAL A 44 -5.40 4.58 5.59
C VAL A 44 -4.26 5.58 5.71
N CYS A 45 -3.80 6.14 4.60
CA CYS A 45 -2.71 7.12 4.61
C CYS A 45 -3.10 8.37 5.40
N LYS A 46 -4.28 8.92 5.16
CA LYS A 46 -4.75 10.10 5.87
C LYS A 46 -4.84 9.84 7.38
N LYS A 47 -5.39 8.69 7.74
CA LYS A 47 -5.55 8.30 9.13
C LYS A 47 -4.20 8.16 9.84
N LEU A 48 -3.26 7.47 9.22
CA LEU A 48 -1.94 7.25 9.80
C LEU A 48 -1.15 8.56 9.92
N VAL A 49 -1.26 9.43 8.94
CA VAL A 49 -0.62 10.75 9.04
C VAL A 49 -1.20 11.55 10.19
N LYS A 50 -2.52 11.56 10.33
CA LYS A 50 -3.20 12.32 11.37
C LYS A 50 -2.96 11.74 12.78
N GLU A 51 -3.08 10.42 12.92
CA GLU A 51 -3.05 9.78 14.24
C GLU A 51 -1.65 9.39 14.69
N GLU A 52 -0.78 9.00 13.76
CA GLU A 52 0.55 8.48 14.08
C GLU A 52 1.68 9.43 13.69
N GLY A 53 1.41 10.43 12.87
CA GLY A 53 2.44 11.35 12.43
C GLY A 53 3.44 10.72 11.47
N ILE A 54 2.96 9.96 10.49
CA ILE A 54 3.81 9.27 9.51
C ILE A 54 4.67 10.28 8.75
N HIS A 55 5.95 9.96 8.57
CA HIS A 55 6.90 10.79 7.83
C HIS A 55 7.03 10.35 6.37
N SER A 56 6.85 9.06 6.09
CA SER A 56 7.09 8.51 4.76
C SER A 56 6.11 7.40 4.42
N ILE A 57 5.62 7.43 3.18
CA ILE A 57 4.72 6.41 2.64
C ILE A 57 5.42 5.78 1.45
N LEU A 58 5.49 4.44 1.43
CA LEU A 58 5.99 3.68 0.29
C LEU A 58 4.87 2.80 -0.23
N LEU A 59 4.58 2.94 -1.52
CA LEU A 59 3.48 2.23 -2.18
C LEU A 59 4.04 1.10 -3.03
N CYS A 60 3.32 -0.01 -3.09
CA CYS A 60 3.72 -1.15 -3.92
C CYS A 60 3.58 -0.81 -5.41
N PRO A 61 4.17 -1.61 -6.32
CA PRO A 61 4.11 -1.32 -7.76
C PRO A 61 2.71 -1.31 -8.37
N GLY A 62 1.70 -1.80 -7.64
CA GLY A 62 0.32 -1.82 -8.11
C GLY A 62 -0.36 -0.46 -8.15
N PHE A 63 0.25 0.57 -7.56
CA PHE A 63 -0.30 1.93 -7.59
C PHE A 63 0.10 2.62 -8.89
N THR A 64 -0.90 3.20 -9.59
CA THR A 64 -0.65 3.96 -10.82
C THR A 64 -0.07 5.34 -10.47
N HIS A 65 0.42 6.05 -11.49
CA HIS A 65 0.89 7.42 -11.26
C HIS A 65 -0.21 8.33 -10.72
N ARG A 66 -1.45 8.14 -11.16
CA ARG A 66 -2.60 8.90 -10.65
C ARG A 66 -2.88 8.57 -9.19
N ASP A 67 -2.78 7.29 -8.84
CA ASP A 67 -2.98 6.85 -7.46
C ASP A 67 -1.95 7.48 -6.54
N VAL A 68 -0.70 7.50 -6.96
CA VAL A 68 0.39 8.12 -6.20
C VAL A 68 0.14 9.61 -6.00
N ALA A 69 -0.26 10.30 -7.06
CA ALA A 69 -0.54 11.74 -7.00
C ALA A 69 -1.70 12.05 -6.06
N GLU A 70 -2.75 11.24 -6.10
CA GLU A 70 -3.91 11.42 -5.22
C GLU A 70 -3.52 11.27 -3.76
N ILE A 71 -2.72 10.26 -3.45
CA ILE A 71 -2.24 10.07 -2.08
C ILE A 71 -1.35 11.23 -1.65
N ALA A 72 -0.44 11.67 -2.52
CA ALA A 72 0.44 12.79 -2.21
C ALA A 72 -0.35 14.07 -1.90
N GLU A 73 -1.40 14.35 -2.66
CA GLU A 73 -2.26 15.50 -2.40
C GLU A 73 -3.03 15.34 -1.09
N ALA A 74 -3.50 14.13 -0.80
CA ALA A 74 -4.30 13.88 0.39
C ALA A 74 -3.51 14.05 1.69
N VAL A 75 -2.21 13.73 1.68
CA VAL A 75 -1.39 13.77 2.90
C VAL A 75 -0.59 15.06 3.05
N GLY A 76 -0.43 15.84 1.99
CA GLY A 76 0.23 17.13 2.05
C GLY A 76 1.75 17.06 1.87
N GLU A 77 2.37 18.24 1.87
CA GLU A 77 3.78 18.41 1.50
C GLU A 77 4.79 17.87 2.53
N ASN A 78 4.35 17.67 3.75
CA ASN A 78 5.26 17.29 4.83
C ASN A 78 5.42 15.77 5.00
N VAL A 79 4.86 15.00 4.08
CA VAL A 79 4.96 13.54 4.09
C VAL A 79 5.57 13.10 2.76
N ALA A 80 6.66 12.33 2.84
CA ALA A 80 7.26 11.76 1.63
C ALA A 80 6.36 10.66 1.09
N VAL A 81 6.09 10.69 -0.22
CA VAL A 81 5.32 9.64 -0.88
C VAL A 81 6.16 9.10 -2.02
N ALA A 82 6.46 7.80 -1.95
CA ALA A 82 7.24 7.11 -2.96
C ALA A 82 6.52 5.85 -3.39
N VAL A 83 6.83 5.37 -4.59
CA VAL A 83 6.27 4.14 -5.12
C VAL A 83 7.42 3.22 -5.54
N ALA A 84 7.34 1.95 -5.13
CA ALA A 84 8.29 0.95 -5.59
C ALA A 84 7.93 0.60 -7.03
N ARG A 85 8.92 0.63 -7.92
CA ARG A 85 8.73 0.17 -9.30
C ARG A 85 9.56 -1.07 -9.51
N GLY A 86 8.98 -2.04 -10.20
CA GLY A 86 9.65 -3.29 -10.46
C GLY A 86 10.77 -3.14 -11.47
N ASP A 87 11.63 -4.13 -11.50
CA ASP A 87 12.66 -4.29 -12.51
C ASP A 87 11.99 -4.95 -13.73
N GLY A 88 12.03 -4.29 -14.89
CA GLY A 88 11.25 -4.67 -16.07
C GLY A 88 11.21 -6.16 -16.38
N PRO A 89 12.36 -6.80 -16.70
CA PRO A 89 12.35 -8.22 -17.03
C PRO A 89 11.87 -9.14 -15.90
N SER A 90 12.18 -8.78 -14.65
CA SER A 90 11.78 -9.59 -13.51
C SER A 90 10.32 -9.39 -13.12
N SER A 91 9.75 -8.24 -13.43
CA SER A 91 8.36 -7.92 -13.08
C SER A 91 7.35 -8.86 -13.72
N ARG A 92 7.69 -9.48 -14.87
CA ARG A 92 6.79 -10.43 -15.52
C ARG A 92 6.43 -11.60 -14.63
N VAL A 93 7.36 -12.06 -13.79
CA VAL A 93 7.12 -13.17 -12.87
C VAL A 93 6.07 -12.79 -11.84
N SER A 94 6.26 -11.62 -11.23
CA SER A 94 5.32 -11.10 -10.23
C SER A 94 3.94 -10.86 -10.83
N MET A 95 3.88 -10.27 -12.02
CA MET A 95 2.62 -9.98 -12.69
C MET A 95 1.85 -11.24 -13.04
N GLN A 96 2.54 -12.29 -13.48
CA GLN A 96 1.88 -13.54 -13.82
C GLN A 96 1.29 -14.22 -12.59
N VAL A 97 2.03 -14.28 -11.49
CA VAL A 97 1.54 -14.88 -10.25
C VAL A 97 0.35 -14.09 -9.70
N ARG A 98 0.42 -12.75 -9.73
CA ARG A 98 -0.69 -11.91 -9.29
C ARG A 98 -1.93 -12.15 -10.15
N LYS A 99 -1.77 -12.27 -11.46
CA LYS A 99 -2.87 -12.53 -12.38
C LYS A 99 -3.57 -13.85 -12.03
N GLU A 100 -2.79 -14.88 -11.74
CA GLU A 100 -3.33 -16.20 -11.38
C GLU A 100 -4.01 -16.19 -10.02
N GLN A 101 -3.36 -15.60 -9.01
CA GLN A 101 -3.83 -15.67 -7.64
C GLN A 101 -4.94 -14.67 -7.32
N PHE A 102 -4.96 -13.53 -8.01
CA PHE A 102 -5.96 -12.49 -7.79
C PHE A 102 -7.15 -12.59 -8.73
N ALA A 103 -7.09 -13.47 -9.73
CA ALA A 103 -8.23 -13.71 -10.60
C ALA A 103 -9.36 -14.37 -9.82
N PRO A 104 -10.63 -14.07 -10.14
CA PRO A 104 -11.76 -14.79 -9.52
C PRO A 104 -11.65 -16.27 -9.81
N LYS A 105 -12.02 -17.11 -8.84
CA LYS A 105 -12.08 -18.56 -9.05
C LYS A 105 -13.16 -18.85 -10.08
N PRO A 106 -13.04 -19.96 -10.85
CA PRO A 106 -14.05 -20.32 -11.85
C PRO A 106 -15.48 -20.33 -11.31
N SER A 107 -15.67 -20.81 -10.09
CA SER A 107 -16.98 -20.81 -9.44
C SER A 107 -17.51 -19.40 -9.16
N GLU A 108 -16.62 -18.43 -8.91
CA GLU A 108 -16.99 -17.04 -8.69
C GLU A 108 -17.26 -16.34 -10.01
N ALA A 109 -16.48 -16.65 -11.04
CA ALA A 109 -16.63 -16.06 -12.36
C ALA A 109 -17.91 -16.52 -13.06
N ALA A 110 -18.45 -17.68 -12.69
CA ALA A 110 -19.67 -18.22 -13.28
C ALA A 110 -20.96 -17.62 -12.71
N CYS A 111 -20.84 -16.82 -11.67
CA CYS A 111 -22.01 -16.20 -11.01
C CYS A 111 -22.43 -14.88 -11.69
#